data_a9031e777ec18e5be5787dc18f482e43
#
_entry.id   a9031e777ec18e5be5787dc18f482e43
#
_cell.length_a   1.000
_cell.length_b   1.000
_cell.length_c   1.000
_cell.angle_alpha   90.00
_cell.angle_beta   90.00
_cell.angle_gamma   90.00
#
_symmetry.space_group_name_H-M   'P 1'
#
loop_
_entity.id
_entity.type
_entity.pdbx_description
1 polymer ?
#
loop_
_entity_poly.entity_id
_entity_poly.type
_entity_poly.pdbx_seq_one_letter_code
_entity_poly.pdbx_strand_id
1 'polypeptide(L)'
;MIDERDLKVQCQEVAMQQFHRLVEKHDQEMIPIMKQKGYTYVHSTERTVAFTFGEVRFRRRRWQKGNHWVVPVDEHLGLEPYTRYSKEFLYQVAELSTMMPYA
;
A
#
# COMPACT_ATOMS: atom_id res chain seq x y z
N MET A 1 16.26 -19.67 23.95
CA MET A 1 16.61 -18.26 23.72
C MET A 1 15.75 -17.70 22.62
N ILE A 2 15.22 -16.52 22.80
CA ILE A 2 14.42 -15.83 21.78
C ILE A 2 15.36 -15.18 20.78
N ASP A 3 15.17 -15.48 19.48
CA ASP A 3 15.93 -14.85 18.40
C ASP A 3 15.19 -13.60 17.93
N GLU A 4 15.79 -12.45 18.10
CA GLU A 4 15.25 -11.17 17.70
C GLU A 4 14.99 -11.06 16.19
N ARG A 5 15.84 -11.68 15.38
CA ARG A 5 15.68 -11.71 13.92
C ARG A 5 14.44 -12.50 13.53
N ASP A 6 14.20 -13.63 14.16
CA ASP A 6 13.01 -14.44 13.91
C ASP A 6 11.74 -13.70 14.30
N LEU A 7 11.76 -13.00 15.45
CA LEU A 7 10.63 -12.18 15.86
C LEU A 7 10.34 -11.09 14.87
N LYS A 8 11.35 -10.42 14.33
CA LYS A 8 11.17 -9.38 13.33
C LYS A 8 10.52 -9.94 12.05
N VAL A 9 10.98 -11.08 11.59
CA VAL A 9 10.40 -11.76 10.41
C VAL A 9 8.94 -12.12 10.67
N GLN A 10 8.64 -12.68 11.84
CA GLN A 10 7.26 -13.03 12.20
C GLN A 10 6.36 -11.80 12.25
N CYS A 11 6.84 -10.69 12.82
CA CYS A 11 6.10 -9.42 12.83
C CYS A 11 5.85 -8.89 11.42
N GLN A 12 6.83 -8.98 10.54
CA GLN A 12 6.69 -8.58 9.14
C GLN A 12 5.64 -9.42 8.42
N GLU A 13 5.62 -10.73 8.64
CA GLU A 13 4.64 -11.64 8.06
C GLU A 13 3.22 -11.30 8.54
N VAL A 14 3.05 -11.04 9.83
CA VAL A 14 1.75 -10.63 10.37
C VAL A 14 1.30 -9.30 9.78
N ALA A 15 2.21 -8.34 9.67
CA ALA A 15 1.92 -7.04 9.06
C ALA A 15 1.50 -7.18 7.61
N MET A 16 2.18 -8.03 6.83
CA MET A 16 1.82 -8.28 5.44
C MET A 16 0.46 -8.94 5.30
N GLN A 17 0.15 -9.92 6.13
CA GLN A 17 -1.16 -10.58 6.14
C GLN A 17 -2.27 -9.58 6.45
N GLN A 18 -2.06 -8.75 7.46
CA GLN A 18 -3.01 -7.72 7.84
C GLN A 18 -3.18 -6.68 6.74
N PHE A 19 -2.09 -6.28 6.09
CA PHE A 19 -2.12 -5.35 4.97
C PHE A 19 -3.00 -5.89 3.83
N HIS A 20 -2.77 -7.14 3.41
CA HIS A 20 -3.56 -7.76 2.34
C HIS A 20 -5.04 -7.82 2.70
N ARG A 21 -5.35 -8.15 3.95
CA ARG A 21 -6.74 -8.19 4.43
C ARG A 21 -7.40 -6.81 4.35
N LEU A 22 -6.71 -5.77 4.79
CA LEU A 22 -7.23 -4.41 4.78
C LEU A 22 -7.41 -3.88 3.35
N VAL A 23 -6.46 -4.16 2.47
CA VAL A 23 -6.54 -3.77 1.06
C VAL A 23 -7.72 -4.44 0.38
N GLU A 24 -7.86 -5.76 0.54
CA GLU A 24 -8.95 -6.52 -0.05
C GLU A 24 -10.31 -6.03 0.47
N LYS A 25 -10.41 -5.80 1.77
CA LYS A 25 -11.62 -5.29 2.39
C LYS A 25 -12.03 -3.95 1.81
N HIS A 26 -11.09 -3.00 1.74
CA HIS A 26 -11.36 -1.67 1.20
C HIS A 26 -11.74 -1.73 -0.29
N ASP A 27 -11.01 -2.53 -1.07
CA ASP A 27 -11.28 -2.72 -2.49
C ASP A 27 -12.71 -3.24 -2.72
N GLN A 28 -13.16 -4.22 -1.91
CA GLN A 28 -14.50 -4.76 -1.98
C GLN A 28 -15.56 -3.75 -1.54
N GLU A 29 -15.31 -3.04 -0.46
CA GLU A 29 -16.24 -2.03 0.08
C GLU A 29 -16.47 -0.88 -0.90
N MET A 30 -15.50 -0.55 -1.72
CA MET A 30 -15.60 0.53 -2.69
C MET A 30 -16.40 0.17 -3.94
N ILE A 31 -16.68 -1.11 -4.19
CA ILE A 31 -17.44 -1.52 -5.37
C ILE A 31 -18.81 -0.84 -5.44
N PRO A 32 -19.69 -0.96 -4.43
CA PRO A 32 -21.00 -0.30 -4.49
C PRO A 32 -20.88 1.23 -4.48
N ILE A 33 -19.91 1.77 -3.77
CA ILE A 33 -19.71 3.21 -3.67
C ILE A 33 -19.33 3.80 -5.03
N MET A 34 -18.39 3.17 -5.73
CA MET A 34 -17.95 3.62 -7.05
C MET A 34 -19.06 3.52 -8.08
N LYS A 35 -19.84 2.45 -8.05
CA LYS A 35 -20.99 2.28 -8.94
C LYS A 35 -22.04 3.34 -8.68
N GLN A 36 -22.31 3.66 -7.42
CA GLN A 36 -23.27 4.70 -7.06
C GLN A 36 -22.83 6.08 -7.54
N LYS A 37 -21.53 6.35 -7.52
CA LYS A 37 -20.95 7.60 -8.02
C LYS A 37 -20.92 7.68 -9.56
N GLY A 38 -21.30 6.63 -10.25
CA GLY A 38 -21.33 6.59 -11.71
C GLY A 38 -20.03 6.13 -12.36
N TYR A 39 -19.13 5.53 -11.61
CA TYR A 39 -17.89 4.97 -12.14
C TYR A 39 -18.12 3.58 -12.70
N THR A 40 -17.34 3.24 -13.73
CA THR A 40 -17.35 1.92 -14.35
C THR A 40 -16.06 1.17 -14.01
N TYR A 41 -16.19 -0.08 -13.62
CA TYR A 41 -15.05 -0.95 -13.39
C TYR A 41 -14.31 -1.20 -14.71
N VAL A 42 -12.99 -1.02 -14.71
CA VAL A 42 -12.17 -1.22 -15.89
C VAL A 42 -11.41 -2.54 -15.82
N HIS A 43 -10.52 -2.65 -14.85
CA HIS A 43 -9.75 -3.87 -14.63
C HIS A 43 -9.03 -3.80 -13.29
N SER A 44 -8.54 -4.96 -12.84
CA SER A 44 -7.67 -5.05 -11.67
C SER A 44 -6.22 -5.14 -12.13
N THR A 45 -5.34 -4.40 -11.47
CA THR A 45 -3.90 -4.44 -11.75
C THR A 45 -3.13 -4.65 -10.46
N GLU A 46 -1.92 -5.17 -10.60
CA GLU A 46 -1.02 -5.34 -9.48
C GLU A 46 -0.07 -4.15 -9.37
N ARG A 47 0.31 -3.85 -8.15
CA ARG A 47 1.30 -2.81 -7.83
C ARG A 47 2.23 -3.33 -6.75
N THR A 48 3.51 -2.99 -6.85
CA THR A 48 4.50 -3.32 -5.84
C THR A 48 4.99 -2.03 -5.19
N VAL A 49 4.91 -1.99 -3.85
CA VAL A 49 5.35 -0.82 -3.08
C VAL A 49 6.15 -1.32 -1.87
N ALA A 50 7.23 -0.62 -1.55
CA ALA A 50 8.00 -0.86 -0.34
C ALA A 50 7.41 -0.02 0.79
N PHE A 51 6.89 -0.71 1.80
CA PHE A 51 6.41 -0.13 3.04
C PHE A 51 7.46 -0.36 4.14
N THR A 52 7.25 0.22 5.31
CA THR A 52 8.16 0.06 6.44
C THR A 52 8.31 -1.38 6.91
N PHE A 53 7.32 -2.23 6.65
CA PHE A 53 7.33 -3.64 7.01
C PHE A 53 7.74 -4.58 5.88
N GLY A 54 8.12 -4.06 4.73
CA GLY A 54 8.62 -4.83 3.61
C GLY A 54 8.01 -4.43 2.28
N GLU A 55 8.51 -5.03 1.20
CA GLU A 55 7.98 -4.85 -0.15
C GLU A 55 6.76 -5.73 -0.34
N VAL A 56 5.66 -5.14 -0.76
CA VAL A 56 4.38 -5.83 -0.92
C VAL A 56 3.84 -5.65 -2.33
N ARG A 57 3.41 -6.75 -2.92
CA ARG A 57 2.71 -6.77 -4.19
C ARG A 57 1.24 -7.01 -3.91
N PHE A 58 0.39 -6.12 -4.39
CA PHE A 58 -1.05 -6.19 -4.11
C PHE A 58 -1.85 -5.84 -5.35
N ARG A 59 -3.07 -6.40 -5.41
CA ARG A 59 -4.01 -6.18 -6.50
C ARG A 59 -5.09 -5.20 -6.06
N ARG A 60 -5.47 -4.29 -6.95
CA ARG A 60 -6.53 -3.32 -6.69
C ARG A 60 -7.29 -3.00 -7.98
N ARG A 61 -8.55 -2.59 -7.82
CA ARG A 61 -9.44 -2.25 -8.93
C ARG A 61 -9.25 -0.82 -9.37
N ARG A 62 -9.34 -0.63 -10.67
CA ARG A 62 -9.31 0.67 -11.32
C ARG A 62 -10.68 1.00 -11.88
N TRP A 63 -11.15 2.20 -11.63
CA TRP A 63 -12.46 2.69 -12.03
C TRP A 63 -12.34 3.91 -12.93
N GLN A 64 -13.33 4.10 -13.81
CA GLN A 64 -13.33 5.21 -14.76
C GLN A 64 -14.70 5.86 -14.84
N LYS A 65 -14.70 7.20 -14.91
CA LYS A 65 -15.89 8.00 -15.19
C LYS A 65 -15.48 9.11 -16.17
N GLY A 66 -15.92 9.01 -17.42
CA GLY A 66 -15.46 9.92 -18.48
C GLY A 66 -13.94 9.80 -18.65
N ASN A 67 -13.24 10.92 -18.53
CA ASN A 67 -11.77 10.95 -18.59
C ASN A 67 -11.09 10.84 -17.23
N HIS A 68 -11.86 10.58 -16.18
CA HIS A 68 -11.35 10.52 -14.82
C HIS A 68 -11.11 9.07 -14.38
N TRP A 69 -9.92 8.79 -13.93
CA TRP A 69 -9.49 7.47 -13.45
C TRP A 69 -9.24 7.51 -11.96
N VAL A 70 -9.73 6.49 -11.25
CA VAL A 70 -9.56 6.39 -9.80
C VAL A 70 -9.19 4.97 -9.43
N VAL A 71 -8.23 4.84 -8.51
CA VAL A 71 -7.88 3.60 -7.84
C VAL A 71 -8.09 3.82 -6.35
N PRO A 72 -9.27 3.46 -5.79
CA PRO A 72 -9.60 3.79 -4.40
C PRO A 72 -8.60 3.26 -3.36
N VAL A 73 -8.05 2.06 -3.59
CA VAL A 73 -7.04 1.49 -2.68
C VAL A 73 -5.80 2.37 -2.62
N ASP A 74 -5.30 2.83 -3.77
CA ASP A 74 -4.11 3.68 -3.82
C ASP A 74 -4.34 5.01 -3.09
N GLU A 75 -5.51 5.61 -3.27
CA GLU A 75 -5.90 6.83 -2.56
C GLU A 75 -5.99 6.59 -1.06
N HIS A 76 -6.59 5.48 -0.65
CA HIS A 76 -6.72 5.13 0.76
C HIS A 76 -5.36 4.92 1.44
N LEU A 77 -4.40 4.36 0.70
CA LEU A 77 -3.03 4.16 1.17
C LEU A 77 -2.16 5.42 1.08
N GLY A 78 -2.69 6.50 0.51
CA GLY A 78 -1.92 7.73 0.32
C GLY A 78 -0.80 7.60 -0.69
N LEU A 79 -0.96 6.71 -1.68
CA LEU A 79 0.04 6.47 -2.71
C LEU A 79 -0.19 7.35 -3.93
N GLU A 80 0.85 8.03 -4.38
CA GLU A 80 0.82 8.76 -5.63
C GLU A 80 1.13 7.83 -6.81
N PRO A 81 0.75 8.23 -8.06
CA PRO A 81 1.05 7.43 -9.24
C PRO A 81 2.54 7.13 -9.36
N TYR A 82 2.87 5.88 -9.72
CA TYR A 82 4.22 5.41 -9.98
C TYR A 82 5.19 5.43 -8.79
N THR A 83 4.75 5.77 -7.60
CA THR A 83 5.58 5.71 -6.40
C THR A 83 5.89 4.25 -6.04
N ARG A 84 7.17 3.97 -5.75
CA ARG A 84 7.64 2.63 -5.36
C ARG A 84 7.81 2.48 -3.85
N TYR A 85 7.71 3.59 -3.11
CA TYR A 85 7.95 3.63 -1.67
C TYR A 85 6.82 4.36 -1.00
N SER A 86 6.39 3.90 0.17
CA SER A 86 5.38 4.60 0.96
C SER A 86 5.98 5.89 1.53
N LYS A 87 5.13 6.86 1.84
CA LYS A 87 5.57 8.14 2.43
C LYS A 87 6.28 7.90 3.76
N GLU A 88 5.76 6.98 4.58
CA GLU A 88 6.37 6.65 5.87
C GLU A 88 7.74 5.99 5.70
N PHE A 89 7.89 5.11 4.71
CA PHE A 89 9.18 4.50 4.38
C PHE A 89 10.21 5.57 4.03
N LEU A 90 9.85 6.49 3.15
CA LEU A 90 10.74 7.58 2.74
C LEU A 90 11.08 8.51 3.90
N TYR A 91 10.11 8.79 4.75
CA TYR A 91 10.33 9.60 5.95
C TYR A 91 11.35 8.95 6.88
N GLN A 92 11.22 7.64 7.14
CA GLN A 92 12.16 6.92 8.02
C GLN A 92 13.56 6.86 7.42
N VAL A 93 13.69 6.68 6.11
CA VAL A 93 15.00 6.71 5.43
C VAL A 93 15.64 8.08 5.57
N ALA A 94 14.90 9.15 5.35
CA ALA A 94 15.40 10.52 5.50
C ALA A 94 15.81 10.81 6.95
N GLU A 95 15.02 10.36 7.92
CA GLU A 95 15.31 10.53 9.34
C GLU A 95 16.61 9.82 9.73
N LEU A 96 16.81 8.58 9.27
CA LEU A 96 18.04 7.84 9.51
C LEU A 96 19.27 8.56 8.91
N SER A 97 19.12 9.13 7.74
CA SER A 97 20.20 9.88 7.08
C SER A 97 20.61 11.10 7.88
N THR A 98 19.68 11.79 8.53
CA THR A 98 19.97 12.97 9.36
C THR A 98 20.54 12.62 10.72
N MET A 99 20.27 11.41 11.21
CA MET A 99 20.73 10.94 12.52
C MET A 99 22.12 10.30 12.48
N MET A 100 22.61 9.92 11.33
CA MET A 100 23.93 9.31 11.20
C MET A 100 25.03 10.35 11.31
N PRO A 101 25.97 10.19 12.25
CA PRO A 101 27.10 11.09 12.32
C PRO A 101 28.03 10.84 11.14
N TYR A 102 28.55 11.93 10.58
CA TYR A 102 29.58 11.83 9.56
C TYR A 102 30.92 11.49 10.23
N ALA A 103 31.52 10.47 9.73
CA ALA A 103 32.87 10.11 10.20
C ALA A 103 33.90 11.05 9.61
#